data_8ea2bc7274fd40a3ed9cc3e959d6b222
#
_entry.id   8ea2bc7274fd40a3ed9cc3e959d6b222
#
_cell.length_a   1.000
_cell.length_b   1.000
_cell.length_c   1.000
_cell.angle_alpha   90.00
_cell.angle_beta   90.00
_cell.angle_gamma   90.00
#
_symmetry.space_group_name_H-M   'P 1'
#
loop_
_entity.id
_entity.type
_entity.pdbx_description
1 polymer ?
#
loop_
_entity_poly.entity_id
_entity_poly.type
_entity_poly.pdbx_seq_one_letter_code
_entity_poly.pdbx_strand_id
1 'polypeptide(L)'
;MARVSEAEIRALKREISVERLAEARGVKLKKHGKDLIGLCPFHDDHEPSLVITPERNLWHCLGACQAGGSVIDWVMRAEAVSFRHAVELLRKDLPSLAAEAAESPAKPPPKKTLVPKLPPVVEQVASDQELLVEVVDYYHQTLLETPEARAYLEKRGLGSEEAIRHFRLGFANRTLSYRLPSRNQRTGSELRAALERLGVFRESGHEHLNGSLVVPIFDEAGQVVELYGRKITPHLRKGTPLHLYLPGPHRGVWNWQALRESKEIILCESLLDALTFWCAGHRNVTAAYGVEGFTDDHREAFRRHGVERVLIAYDRDEAGERAADKLARELGEAGIATARVLFPKGMDANEYALKVAPADKSLGLVLRQAVWLGSGETPAAVRKSGRWPNWEAPPISRR
;
A
#
# COMPACT_ATOMS: atom_id res chain seq x y z
N MET A 1 0.69 -14.12 11.19
CA MET A 1 0.79 -15.09 10.08
C MET A 1 2.13 -15.81 10.14
N ALA A 2 2.16 -17.13 9.98
CA ALA A 2 3.38 -17.92 10.10
C ALA A 2 4.42 -17.52 9.03
N ARG A 3 5.65 -17.38 9.46
CA ARG A 3 6.81 -17.18 8.57
C ARG A 3 6.99 -18.45 7.74
N VAL A 4 7.18 -18.31 6.42
CA VAL A 4 7.63 -19.45 5.60
C VAL A 4 8.96 -19.92 6.18
N SER A 5 9.05 -21.15 6.64
CA SER A 5 10.24 -21.67 7.29
C SER A 5 11.38 -21.86 6.27
N GLU A 6 12.62 -21.69 6.71
CA GLU A 6 13.77 -21.96 5.83
C GLU A 6 13.82 -23.42 5.36
N ALA A 7 13.34 -24.34 6.20
CA ALA A 7 13.24 -25.76 5.86
C ALA A 7 12.28 -25.97 4.68
N GLU A 8 11.16 -25.30 4.71
CA GLU A 8 10.16 -25.32 3.63
C GLU A 8 10.67 -24.70 2.34
N ILE A 9 11.33 -23.54 2.42
CA ILE A 9 11.95 -22.91 1.24
C ILE A 9 12.97 -23.86 0.62
N ARG A 10 13.78 -24.54 1.43
CA ARG A 10 14.74 -25.54 0.95
C ARG A 10 14.05 -26.75 0.31
N ALA A 11 12.94 -27.21 0.89
CA ALA A 11 12.16 -28.32 0.33
C ALA A 11 11.61 -27.95 -1.05
N LEU A 12 10.93 -26.81 -1.18
CA LEU A 12 10.40 -26.35 -2.46
C LEU A 12 11.50 -26.22 -3.54
N LYS A 13 12.66 -25.64 -3.18
CA LYS A 13 13.78 -25.49 -4.09
C LYS A 13 14.43 -26.80 -4.51
N ARG A 14 14.28 -27.84 -3.71
CA ARG A 14 14.81 -29.18 -4.00
C ARG A 14 13.84 -30.06 -4.79
N GLU A 15 12.53 -29.99 -4.46
CA GLU A 15 11.50 -30.89 -4.94
C GLU A 15 10.88 -30.44 -6.26
N ILE A 16 10.88 -29.13 -6.53
CA ILE A 16 10.32 -28.56 -7.74
C ILE A 16 11.45 -28.17 -8.70
N SER A 17 11.39 -28.66 -9.93
CA SER A 17 12.40 -28.38 -10.96
C SER A 17 12.05 -27.11 -11.74
N VAL A 18 13.02 -26.20 -11.88
CA VAL A 18 12.90 -25.03 -12.78
C VAL A 18 12.73 -25.46 -14.23
N GLU A 19 13.42 -26.53 -14.66
CA GLU A 19 13.29 -27.10 -15.99
C GLU A 19 11.84 -27.43 -16.31
N ARG A 20 11.16 -28.18 -15.41
CA ARG A 20 9.75 -28.54 -15.58
C ARG A 20 8.82 -27.34 -15.57
N LEU A 21 9.07 -26.36 -14.70
CA LEU A 21 8.31 -25.11 -14.71
C LEU A 21 8.44 -24.36 -16.03
N ALA A 22 9.62 -24.37 -16.62
CA ALA A 22 9.86 -23.75 -17.91
C ALA A 22 9.16 -24.51 -19.05
N GLU A 23 9.26 -25.84 -19.07
CA GLU A 23 8.60 -26.70 -20.04
C GLU A 23 7.06 -26.63 -19.94
N ALA A 24 6.50 -26.65 -18.72
CA ALA A 24 5.08 -26.50 -18.49
C ALA A 24 4.52 -25.19 -19.05
N ARG A 25 5.38 -24.16 -19.18
CA ARG A 25 5.04 -22.89 -19.83
C ARG A 25 5.40 -22.81 -21.31
N GLY A 26 5.72 -23.94 -21.92
CA GLY A 26 5.99 -24.05 -23.35
C GLY A 26 7.39 -23.58 -23.77
N VAL A 27 8.32 -23.37 -22.84
CA VAL A 27 9.72 -23.07 -23.16
C VAL A 27 10.37 -24.35 -23.72
N LYS A 28 10.88 -24.26 -24.94
CA LYS A 28 11.66 -25.35 -25.55
C LYS A 28 13.11 -25.25 -25.10
N LEU A 29 13.53 -26.21 -24.28
CA LEU A 29 14.88 -26.29 -23.78
C LEU A 29 15.74 -27.22 -24.69
N LYS A 30 16.98 -26.82 -24.95
CA LYS A 30 17.97 -27.60 -25.64
C LYS A 30 19.20 -27.79 -24.75
N LYS A 31 19.78 -28.97 -24.77
CA LYS A 31 20.97 -29.26 -23.98
C LYS A 31 22.20 -28.52 -24.56
N HIS A 32 22.92 -27.83 -23.70
CA HIS A 32 24.13 -27.11 -24.01
C HIS A 32 25.19 -27.37 -22.92
N GLY A 33 26.02 -28.36 -23.12
CA GLY A 33 26.95 -28.82 -22.09
C GLY A 33 26.24 -29.42 -20.88
N LYS A 34 26.41 -28.80 -19.70
CA LYS A 34 25.75 -29.18 -18.45
C LYS A 34 24.42 -28.42 -18.21
N ASP A 35 24.18 -27.40 -19.01
CA ASP A 35 23.03 -26.53 -18.88
C ASP A 35 21.99 -26.80 -19.98
N LEU A 36 20.80 -26.25 -19.77
CA LEU A 36 19.72 -26.21 -20.75
C LEU A 36 19.54 -24.75 -21.19
N ILE A 37 19.41 -24.53 -22.50
CA ILE A 37 19.16 -23.21 -23.05
C ILE A 37 17.87 -23.16 -23.83
N GLY A 38 17.20 -22.01 -23.79
CA GLY A 38 15.94 -21.76 -24.49
C GLY A 38 15.64 -20.29 -24.64
N LEU A 39 14.51 -19.97 -25.28
CA LEU A 39 14.01 -18.60 -25.34
C LEU A 39 13.47 -18.19 -23.98
N CYS A 40 13.84 -17.00 -23.51
CA CYS A 40 13.36 -16.49 -22.24
C CYS A 40 11.87 -16.08 -22.32
N PRO A 41 10.98 -16.62 -21.45
CA PRO A 41 9.57 -16.29 -21.53
C PRO A 41 9.23 -14.90 -20.92
N PHE A 42 10.23 -14.21 -20.38
CA PHE A 42 10.03 -12.97 -19.62
C PHE A 42 10.34 -11.70 -20.41
N HIS A 43 10.76 -11.82 -21.67
CA HIS A 43 10.95 -10.72 -22.60
C HIS A 43 10.77 -11.23 -24.03
N ASP A 44 10.70 -10.33 -24.99
CA ASP A 44 10.65 -10.70 -26.41
C ASP A 44 12.04 -11.21 -26.84
N ASP A 45 12.16 -12.53 -26.90
CA ASP A 45 13.42 -13.24 -27.10
C ASP A 45 13.40 -13.98 -28.44
N HIS A 46 14.31 -13.61 -29.32
CA HIS A 46 14.46 -14.23 -30.63
C HIS A 46 15.67 -15.16 -30.70
N GLU A 47 16.60 -15.00 -29.76
CA GLU A 47 17.76 -15.84 -29.61
C GLU A 47 17.79 -16.49 -28.23
N PRO A 48 18.15 -17.78 -28.09
CA PRO A 48 18.15 -18.45 -26.79
C PRO A 48 19.04 -17.75 -25.77
N SER A 49 18.39 -17.12 -24.80
CA SER A 49 19.06 -16.37 -23.72
C SER A 49 18.77 -16.92 -22.32
N LEU A 50 17.77 -17.77 -22.17
CA LEU A 50 17.48 -18.47 -20.92
C LEU A 50 18.45 -19.62 -20.74
N VAL A 51 19.17 -19.64 -19.62
CA VAL A 51 20.03 -20.72 -19.18
C VAL A 51 19.45 -21.32 -17.91
N ILE A 52 19.26 -22.63 -17.89
CA ILE A 52 18.87 -23.38 -16.69
C ILE A 52 20.00 -24.34 -16.36
N THR A 53 20.45 -24.32 -15.12
CA THR A 53 21.45 -25.26 -14.57
C THR A 53 20.75 -26.31 -13.72
N PRO A 54 20.44 -27.51 -14.25
CA PRO A 54 19.66 -28.53 -13.56
C PRO A 54 20.30 -29.00 -12.25
N GLU A 55 21.63 -29.15 -12.19
CA GLU A 55 22.37 -29.56 -11.00
C GLU A 55 22.15 -28.64 -9.80
N ARG A 56 21.98 -27.34 -10.05
CA ARG A 56 21.75 -26.31 -9.02
C ARG A 56 20.30 -25.92 -8.88
N ASN A 57 19.44 -26.38 -9.79
CA ASN A 57 18.05 -26.00 -9.92
C ASN A 57 17.85 -24.47 -9.96
N LEU A 58 18.68 -23.80 -10.76
CA LEU A 58 18.70 -22.35 -10.95
C LEU A 58 18.50 -22.01 -12.42
N TRP A 59 17.97 -20.83 -12.66
CA TRP A 59 17.85 -20.25 -13.98
C TRP A 59 18.45 -18.86 -14.04
N HIS A 60 18.88 -18.45 -15.23
CA HIS A 60 19.36 -17.11 -15.50
C HIS A 60 19.10 -16.73 -16.96
N CYS A 61 18.67 -15.51 -17.20
CA CYS A 61 18.54 -14.95 -18.55
C CYS A 61 19.76 -14.07 -18.83
N LEU A 62 20.53 -14.43 -19.85
CA LEU A 62 21.68 -13.66 -20.35
C LEU A 62 21.25 -12.54 -21.31
N GLY A 63 19.97 -12.53 -21.72
CA GLY A 63 19.40 -11.55 -22.63
C GLY A 63 18.84 -10.31 -21.91
N ALA A 64 17.82 -9.71 -22.53
CA ALA A 64 17.29 -8.41 -22.16
C ALA A 64 16.78 -8.28 -20.71
N CYS A 65 16.30 -9.34 -20.08
CA CYS A 65 15.75 -9.20 -18.73
C CYS A 65 16.78 -9.39 -17.60
N GLN A 66 17.95 -9.99 -17.88
CA GLN A 66 19.04 -10.24 -16.92
C GLN A 66 18.58 -10.76 -15.55
N ALA A 67 17.48 -11.49 -15.54
CA ALA A 67 16.87 -12.03 -14.35
C ALA A 67 17.29 -13.47 -14.13
N GLY A 68 17.30 -13.92 -12.89
CA GLY A 68 17.63 -15.29 -12.54
C GLY A 68 17.24 -15.60 -11.09
N GLY A 69 17.41 -16.87 -10.72
CA GLY A 69 17.12 -17.31 -9.37
C GLY A 69 16.67 -18.77 -9.29
N SER A 70 15.90 -19.09 -8.27
CA SER A 70 15.33 -20.40 -7.97
C SER A 70 13.93 -20.58 -8.57
N VAL A 71 13.30 -21.70 -8.29
CA VAL A 71 11.88 -21.98 -8.63
C VAL A 71 10.93 -20.90 -8.10
N ILE A 72 11.21 -20.35 -6.91
CA ILE A 72 10.39 -19.31 -6.31
C ILE A 72 10.48 -18.02 -7.12
N ASP A 73 11.71 -17.64 -7.50
CA ASP A 73 11.97 -16.45 -8.33
C ASP A 73 11.35 -16.60 -9.72
N TRP A 74 11.33 -17.82 -10.25
CA TRP A 74 10.62 -18.15 -11.50
C TRP A 74 9.13 -17.85 -11.38
N VAL A 75 8.46 -18.41 -10.35
CA VAL A 75 7.01 -18.24 -10.16
C VAL A 75 6.66 -16.79 -9.83
N MET A 76 7.46 -16.11 -9.00
CA MET A 76 7.26 -14.68 -8.72
C MET A 76 7.21 -13.87 -10.01
N ARG A 77 8.11 -14.17 -10.94
CA ARG A 77 8.20 -13.44 -12.20
C ARG A 77 7.13 -13.85 -13.19
N ALA A 78 6.84 -15.14 -13.25
CA ALA A 78 5.90 -15.71 -14.20
C ALA A 78 4.45 -15.33 -13.90
N GLU A 79 4.09 -15.27 -12.60
CA GLU A 79 2.73 -14.95 -12.12
C GLU A 79 2.61 -13.51 -11.63
N ALA A 80 3.71 -12.73 -11.64
CA ALA A 80 3.77 -11.38 -11.09
C ALA A 80 3.29 -11.30 -9.62
N VAL A 81 3.68 -12.29 -8.80
CA VAL A 81 3.23 -12.42 -7.41
C VAL A 81 4.36 -12.22 -6.41
N SER A 82 4.01 -11.96 -5.15
CA SER A 82 4.97 -11.84 -4.05
C SER A 82 5.65 -13.19 -3.74
N PHE A 83 6.82 -13.14 -3.08
CA PHE A 83 7.53 -14.34 -2.60
C PHE A 83 6.62 -15.32 -1.86
N ARG A 84 5.79 -14.82 -0.98
CA ARG A 84 4.89 -15.65 -0.19
C ARG A 84 3.80 -16.31 -1.03
N HIS A 85 3.22 -15.57 -1.95
CA HIS A 85 2.20 -16.09 -2.85
C HIS A 85 2.82 -17.12 -3.81
N ALA A 86 4.04 -16.88 -4.31
CA ALA A 86 4.77 -17.86 -5.08
C ALA A 86 5.01 -19.17 -4.32
N VAL A 87 5.36 -19.08 -3.03
CA VAL A 87 5.48 -20.25 -2.15
C VAL A 87 4.15 -20.98 -2.00
N GLU A 88 3.04 -20.27 -1.85
CA GLU A 88 1.70 -20.87 -1.73
C GLU A 88 1.26 -21.55 -3.04
N LEU A 89 1.55 -20.95 -4.19
CA LEU A 89 1.30 -21.58 -5.50
C LEU A 89 2.11 -22.86 -5.64
N LEU A 90 3.41 -22.80 -5.36
CA LEU A 90 4.29 -23.97 -5.44
C LEU A 90 3.86 -25.09 -4.49
N ARG A 91 3.29 -24.78 -3.31
CA ARG A 91 2.72 -25.79 -2.41
C ARG A 91 1.52 -26.52 -3.00
N LYS A 92 0.63 -25.80 -3.68
CA LYS A 92 -0.56 -26.38 -4.31
C LYS A 92 -0.22 -27.31 -5.46
N ASP A 93 0.84 -26.98 -6.20
CA ASP A 93 1.26 -27.70 -7.39
C ASP A 93 2.20 -28.88 -7.07
N LEU A 94 2.75 -28.97 -5.86
CA LEU A 94 3.65 -30.06 -5.45
C LEU A 94 3.11 -31.46 -5.71
N PRO A 95 1.85 -31.79 -5.38
CA PRO A 95 1.28 -33.13 -5.65
C PRO A 95 1.08 -33.39 -7.15
N SER A 96 0.69 -32.37 -7.93
CA SER A 96 0.42 -32.54 -9.36
C SER A 96 1.71 -32.68 -10.17
N LEU A 97 2.74 -31.90 -9.85
CA LEU A 97 4.06 -31.98 -10.51
C LEU A 97 4.81 -33.29 -10.17
N ALA A 98 4.61 -33.82 -8.98
CA ALA A 98 5.17 -35.12 -8.60
C ALA A 98 4.43 -36.30 -9.27
N ALA A 99 3.10 -36.19 -9.48
CA ALA A 99 2.31 -37.21 -10.16
C ALA A 99 2.60 -37.27 -11.67
N GLU A 100 2.79 -36.11 -12.33
CA GLU A 100 3.16 -36.04 -13.76
C GLU A 100 4.55 -36.62 -14.05
N ALA A 101 5.41 -36.73 -13.04
CA ALA A 101 6.73 -37.34 -13.15
C ALA A 101 6.69 -38.86 -13.24
N ALA A 102 5.61 -39.48 -12.76
CA ALA A 102 5.47 -40.94 -12.71
C ALA A 102 4.78 -41.58 -13.96
N GLU A 103 4.08 -40.76 -14.76
CA GLU A 103 3.26 -41.24 -15.88
C GLU A 103 3.49 -40.42 -17.17
N SER A 104 4.62 -40.50 -17.82
CA SER A 104 4.73 -39.94 -19.17
C SER A 104 5.29 -40.90 -20.20
N PRO A 105 4.42 -41.47 -21.04
CA PRO A 105 4.82 -41.83 -22.40
C PRO A 105 4.96 -40.56 -23.23
N ALA A 106 5.96 -40.55 -24.11
CA ALA A 106 6.32 -39.42 -24.94
C ALA A 106 5.13 -38.70 -25.60
N LYS A 107 4.81 -37.48 -25.17
CA LYS A 107 3.78 -36.64 -25.78
C LYS A 107 4.28 -35.99 -27.08
N PRO A 108 3.40 -35.84 -28.08
CA PRO A 108 3.74 -35.11 -29.31
C PRO A 108 4.16 -33.66 -29.02
N PRO A 109 4.98 -33.06 -29.86
CA PRO A 109 5.56 -31.72 -29.59
C PRO A 109 4.44 -30.69 -29.41
N PRO A 110 4.48 -29.87 -28.34
CA PRO A 110 3.46 -28.88 -28.07
C PRO A 110 3.42 -27.83 -29.19
N LYS A 111 2.20 -27.49 -29.61
CA LYS A 111 1.95 -26.33 -30.47
C LYS A 111 2.53 -25.07 -29.78
N LYS A 112 3.13 -24.18 -30.56
CA LYS A 112 3.67 -22.89 -30.10
C LYS A 112 2.68 -22.18 -29.18
N THR A 113 2.85 -22.30 -27.89
CA THR A 113 2.19 -21.46 -26.90
C THR A 113 3.20 -20.41 -26.45
N LEU A 114 3.05 -19.21 -27.00
CA LEU A 114 3.68 -18.02 -26.42
C LEU A 114 3.13 -17.90 -25.00
N VAL A 115 3.99 -17.92 -24.01
CA VAL A 115 3.61 -17.51 -22.64
C VAL A 115 3.14 -16.06 -22.76
N PRO A 116 1.87 -15.76 -22.44
CA PRO A 116 1.42 -14.39 -22.55
C PRO A 116 2.28 -13.53 -21.63
N LYS A 117 2.98 -12.55 -22.21
CA LYS A 117 3.51 -11.46 -21.40
C LYS A 117 2.33 -10.87 -20.65
N LEU A 118 2.41 -10.79 -19.34
CA LEU A 118 1.50 -9.91 -18.62
C LEU A 118 1.71 -8.51 -19.18
N PRO A 119 0.64 -7.85 -19.69
CA PRO A 119 0.81 -6.54 -20.29
C PRO A 119 1.49 -5.62 -19.27
N PRO A 120 2.42 -4.79 -19.70
CA PRO A 120 2.99 -3.77 -18.83
C PRO A 120 1.85 -2.92 -18.29
N VAL A 121 1.92 -2.56 -17.02
CA VAL A 121 0.96 -1.65 -16.38
C VAL A 121 1.09 -0.25 -16.99
N VAL A 122 2.31 0.09 -17.40
CA VAL A 122 2.68 1.38 -18.00
C VAL A 122 3.50 1.11 -19.26
N GLU A 123 2.99 1.49 -20.42
CA GLU A 123 3.71 1.34 -21.69
C GLU A 123 4.42 2.64 -22.11
N GLN A 124 3.75 3.77 -21.96
CA GLN A 124 4.27 5.12 -22.22
C GLN A 124 3.65 6.09 -21.23
N VAL A 125 4.39 7.10 -20.82
CA VAL A 125 3.92 8.12 -19.89
C VAL A 125 4.15 9.49 -20.50
N ALA A 126 3.11 10.30 -20.57
CA ALA A 126 3.19 11.68 -21.01
C ALA A 126 3.64 12.61 -19.87
N SER A 127 3.35 12.25 -18.61
CA SER A 127 3.69 13.08 -17.44
C SER A 127 3.98 12.27 -16.18
N ASP A 128 4.68 12.88 -15.21
CA ASP A 128 4.94 12.32 -13.89
C ASP A 128 3.62 12.02 -13.14
N GLN A 129 2.57 12.80 -13.34
CA GLN A 129 1.27 12.59 -12.72
C GLN A 129 0.54 11.36 -13.27
N GLU A 130 0.54 11.18 -14.58
CA GLU A 130 -0.02 9.97 -15.19
C GLU A 130 0.69 8.73 -14.66
N LEU A 131 2.02 8.78 -14.52
CA LEU A 131 2.80 7.68 -13.95
C LEU A 131 2.42 7.38 -12.51
N LEU A 132 2.21 8.39 -11.67
CA LEU A 132 1.76 8.19 -10.28
C LEU A 132 0.35 7.60 -10.22
N VAL A 133 -0.56 8.03 -11.09
CA VAL A 133 -1.91 7.47 -11.17
C VAL A 133 -1.85 5.99 -11.54
N GLU A 134 -1.06 5.62 -12.55
CA GLU A 134 -0.88 4.21 -12.95
C GLU A 134 -0.28 3.36 -11.81
N VAL A 135 0.66 3.91 -11.04
CA VAL A 135 1.22 3.25 -9.85
C VAL A 135 0.15 3.05 -8.78
N VAL A 136 -0.68 4.07 -8.53
CA VAL A 136 -1.79 3.98 -7.57
C VAL A 136 -2.80 2.92 -8.00
N ASP A 137 -3.17 2.89 -9.29
CA ASP A 137 -4.09 1.89 -9.83
C ASP A 137 -3.52 0.48 -9.72
N TYR A 138 -2.24 0.32 -10.02
CA TYR A 138 -1.57 -0.96 -9.84
C TYR A 138 -1.56 -1.42 -8.38
N TYR A 139 -1.22 -0.53 -7.44
CA TYR A 139 -1.26 -0.89 -6.02
C TYR A 139 -2.67 -1.16 -5.52
N HIS A 140 -3.67 -0.42 -6.03
CA HIS A 140 -5.08 -0.66 -5.70
C HIS A 140 -5.53 -2.05 -6.17
N GLN A 141 -5.28 -2.39 -7.43
CA GLN A 141 -5.58 -3.72 -7.95
C GLN A 141 -4.84 -4.82 -7.17
N THR A 142 -3.58 -4.57 -6.84
CA THR A 142 -2.78 -5.50 -6.02
C THR A 142 -3.39 -5.73 -4.63
N LEU A 143 -3.96 -4.69 -3.99
CA LEU A 143 -4.69 -4.84 -2.73
C LEU A 143 -5.91 -5.74 -2.89
N LEU A 144 -6.71 -5.51 -3.93
CA LEU A 144 -7.93 -6.29 -4.19
C LEU A 144 -7.63 -7.77 -4.41
N GLU A 145 -6.50 -8.09 -5.01
CA GLU A 145 -6.05 -9.45 -5.33
C GLU A 145 -5.22 -10.12 -4.22
N THR A 146 -4.87 -9.40 -3.14
CA THR A 146 -4.00 -9.93 -2.06
C THR A 146 -4.79 -10.18 -0.78
N PRO A 147 -5.21 -11.44 -0.49
CA PRO A 147 -6.02 -11.78 0.69
C PRO A 147 -5.40 -11.36 2.03
N GLU A 148 -4.06 -11.42 2.15
CA GLU A 148 -3.38 -11.05 3.39
C GLU A 148 -3.44 -9.54 3.67
N ALA A 149 -3.39 -8.71 2.62
CA ALA A 149 -3.50 -7.27 2.76
C ALA A 149 -4.95 -6.89 3.13
N ARG A 150 -5.93 -7.55 2.54
CA ARG A 150 -7.35 -7.39 2.90
C ARG A 150 -7.62 -7.84 4.33
N ALA A 151 -7.12 -9.01 4.74
CA ALA A 151 -7.24 -9.50 6.11
C ALA A 151 -6.59 -8.56 7.15
N TYR A 152 -5.51 -7.87 6.77
CA TYR A 152 -4.94 -6.82 7.62
C TYR A 152 -5.91 -5.66 7.83
N LEU A 153 -6.55 -5.17 6.77
CA LEU A 153 -7.56 -4.12 6.87
C LEU A 153 -8.76 -4.56 7.71
N GLU A 154 -9.28 -5.76 7.47
CA GLU A 154 -10.40 -6.32 8.26
C GLU A 154 -10.05 -6.41 9.75
N LYS A 155 -8.85 -6.93 10.07
CA LYS A 155 -8.37 -7.02 11.46
C LYS A 155 -8.25 -5.65 12.14
N ARG A 156 -8.02 -4.60 11.36
CA ARG A 156 -7.95 -3.22 11.82
C ARG A 156 -9.29 -2.49 11.83
N GLY A 157 -10.39 -3.15 11.44
CA GLY A 157 -11.68 -2.49 11.27
C GLY A 157 -11.73 -1.51 10.08
N LEU A 158 -10.77 -1.61 9.16
CA LEU A 158 -10.62 -0.74 7.98
C LEU A 158 -11.04 -1.44 6.69
N GLY A 159 -11.72 -2.59 6.77
CA GLY A 159 -12.11 -3.43 5.62
C GLY A 159 -13.33 -2.92 4.84
N SER A 160 -13.75 -1.67 5.04
CA SER A 160 -14.86 -1.08 4.29
C SER A 160 -14.56 -1.02 2.80
N GLU A 161 -15.35 -1.70 1.97
CA GLU A 161 -15.24 -1.66 0.50
C GLU A 161 -15.39 -0.22 -0.04
N GLU A 162 -16.23 0.57 0.60
CA GLU A 162 -16.41 1.98 0.27
C GLU A 162 -15.11 2.76 0.50
N ALA A 163 -14.47 2.59 1.68
CA ALA A 163 -13.20 3.24 1.99
C ALA A 163 -12.08 2.81 1.05
N ILE A 164 -11.97 1.50 0.78
CA ILE A 164 -10.96 0.95 -0.12
C ILE A 164 -11.06 1.58 -1.51
N ARG A 165 -12.26 1.70 -2.06
CA ARG A 165 -12.48 2.29 -3.38
C ARG A 165 -12.37 3.80 -3.38
N HIS A 166 -12.99 4.48 -2.41
CA HIS A 166 -13.01 5.95 -2.31
C HIS A 166 -11.60 6.53 -2.22
N PHE A 167 -10.76 5.96 -1.36
CA PHE A 167 -9.39 6.40 -1.18
C PHE A 167 -8.38 5.67 -2.07
N ARG A 168 -8.83 4.75 -2.94
CA ARG A 168 -7.97 3.93 -3.80
C ARG A 168 -6.84 3.27 -3.00
N LEU A 169 -7.18 2.72 -1.81
CA LEU A 169 -6.19 2.04 -0.96
C LEU A 169 -5.48 0.95 -1.75
N GLY A 170 -4.19 0.83 -1.57
CA GLY A 170 -3.35 -0.08 -2.36
C GLY A 170 -2.44 -0.95 -1.51
N PHE A 171 -1.74 -1.87 -2.15
CA PHE A 171 -0.71 -2.68 -1.53
C PHE A 171 0.52 -2.82 -2.42
N ALA A 172 1.66 -2.34 -1.95
CA ALA A 172 2.95 -2.46 -2.63
C ALA A 172 3.57 -3.83 -2.33
N ASN A 173 3.34 -4.83 -3.18
CA ASN A 173 3.74 -6.21 -2.97
C ASN A 173 5.12 -6.58 -3.58
N ARG A 174 5.90 -5.60 -4.03
CA ARG A 174 7.22 -5.74 -4.70
C ARG A 174 7.18 -6.25 -6.13
N THR A 175 6.05 -6.17 -6.80
CA THR A 175 5.92 -6.72 -8.15
C THR A 175 5.83 -5.67 -9.26
N LEU A 176 5.74 -4.37 -8.91
CA LEU A 176 5.65 -3.30 -9.89
C LEU A 176 6.81 -3.34 -10.91
N SER A 177 8.04 -3.61 -10.45
CA SER A 177 9.20 -3.67 -11.34
C SER A 177 9.11 -4.77 -12.42
N TYR A 178 8.36 -5.84 -12.15
CA TYR A 178 8.12 -6.93 -13.12
C TYR A 178 7.02 -6.60 -14.13
N ARG A 179 6.24 -5.57 -13.85
CA ARG A 179 5.13 -5.08 -14.68
C ARG A 179 5.52 -3.88 -15.53
N LEU A 180 6.79 -3.54 -15.58
CA LEU A 180 7.34 -2.49 -16.43
C LEU A 180 8.01 -3.09 -17.67
N PRO A 181 8.11 -2.33 -18.77
CA PRO A 181 8.91 -2.72 -19.91
C PRO A 181 10.35 -3.10 -19.52
N SER A 182 11.00 -3.91 -20.34
CA SER A 182 12.34 -4.39 -20.03
C SER A 182 13.33 -3.24 -19.77
N ARG A 183 14.23 -3.43 -18.80
CA ARG A 183 15.24 -2.42 -18.41
C ARG A 183 16.16 -2.02 -19.57
N ASN A 184 16.41 -2.95 -20.49
CA ASN A 184 17.26 -2.71 -21.65
C ASN A 184 16.55 -1.98 -22.80
N GLN A 185 15.24 -1.81 -22.73
CA GLN A 185 14.49 -0.96 -23.65
C GLN A 185 14.54 0.49 -23.16
N ARG A 186 14.64 1.43 -24.08
CA ARG A 186 14.68 2.86 -23.77
C ARG A 186 13.51 3.28 -22.90
N THR A 187 12.29 2.90 -23.28
CA THR A 187 11.06 3.16 -22.51
C THR A 187 11.12 2.58 -21.10
N GLY A 188 11.61 1.35 -20.94
CA GLY A 188 11.73 0.72 -19.62
C GLY A 188 12.78 1.38 -18.72
N SER A 189 13.85 1.90 -19.29
CA SER A 189 14.87 2.68 -18.56
C SER A 189 14.33 4.04 -18.15
N GLU A 190 13.68 4.75 -19.07
CA GLU A 190 13.09 6.08 -18.83
C GLU A 190 12.00 6.02 -17.73
N LEU A 191 11.12 5.02 -17.78
CA LEU A 191 10.09 4.82 -16.76
C LEU A 191 10.68 4.54 -15.36
N ARG A 192 11.74 3.73 -15.28
CA ARG A 192 12.39 3.48 -13.98
C ARG A 192 13.09 4.70 -13.42
N ALA A 193 13.74 5.48 -14.28
CA ALA A 193 14.35 6.75 -13.87
C ALA A 193 13.28 7.76 -13.39
N ALA A 194 12.12 7.81 -14.06
CA ALA A 194 10.99 8.63 -13.61
C ALA A 194 10.44 8.15 -12.25
N LEU A 195 10.23 6.85 -12.06
CA LEU A 195 9.76 6.28 -10.79
C LEU A 195 10.76 6.48 -9.65
N GLU A 196 12.07 6.48 -9.94
CA GLU A 196 13.11 6.80 -8.98
C GLU A 196 13.09 8.28 -8.60
N ARG A 197 12.99 9.18 -9.57
CA ARG A 197 12.85 10.63 -9.34
C ARG A 197 11.60 10.96 -8.52
N LEU A 198 10.50 10.25 -8.76
CA LEU A 198 9.25 10.40 -7.99
C LEU A 198 9.29 9.71 -6.60
N GLY A 199 10.37 9.00 -6.28
CA GLY A 199 10.52 8.31 -5.02
C GLY A 199 9.75 7.00 -4.88
N VAL A 200 9.06 6.54 -5.93
CA VAL A 200 8.38 5.22 -5.96
C VAL A 200 9.41 4.10 -5.93
N PHE A 201 10.51 4.27 -6.65
CA PHE A 201 11.68 3.39 -6.56
C PHE A 201 12.81 4.08 -5.81
N ARG A 202 13.61 3.28 -5.14
CA ARG A 202 14.90 3.68 -4.57
C ARG A 202 15.99 3.53 -5.63
N GLU A 203 17.14 4.16 -5.45
CA GLU A 203 18.34 3.98 -6.29
C GLU A 203 18.70 2.50 -6.51
N SER A 204 18.44 1.66 -5.52
CA SER A 204 18.59 0.21 -5.62
C SER A 204 17.63 -0.48 -6.59
N GLY A 205 16.66 0.24 -7.16
CA GLY A 205 15.60 -0.28 -8.03
C GLY A 205 14.48 -1.00 -7.30
N HIS A 206 14.48 -1.01 -5.96
CA HIS A 206 13.39 -1.59 -5.15
C HIS A 206 12.29 -0.58 -4.90
N GLU A 207 11.04 -1.04 -4.84
CA GLU A 207 9.90 -0.22 -4.45
C GLU A 207 10.12 0.38 -3.05
N HIS A 208 9.95 1.70 -2.93
CA HIS A 208 10.14 2.43 -1.67
C HIS A 208 9.15 1.96 -0.60
N LEU A 209 7.88 1.81 -0.98
CA LEU A 209 6.79 1.39 -0.08
C LEU A 209 6.61 -0.13 -0.02
N ASN A 210 7.59 -0.93 -0.46
CA ASN A 210 7.45 -2.39 -0.52
C ASN A 210 6.91 -3.02 0.77
N GLY A 211 5.96 -3.95 0.67
CA GLY A 211 5.32 -4.64 1.81
C GLY A 211 4.43 -3.75 2.66
N SER A 212 3.94 -2.65 2.11
CA SER A 212 3.09 -1.69 2.81
C SER A 212 1.68 -1.63 2.23
N LEU A 213 0.69 -1.47 3.10
CA LEU A 213 -0.58 -0.85 2.73
C LEU A 213 -0.27 0.56 2.25
N VAL A 214 -0.80 0.97 1.11
CA VAL A 214 -0.58 2.28 0.51
C VAL A 214 -1.86 3.11 0.58
N VAL A 215 -1.74 4.34 1.05
CA VAL A 215 -2.81 5.34 1.04
C VAL A 215 -2.34 6.51 0.18
N PRO A 216 -2.92 6.70 -1.00
CA PRO A 216 -2.62 7.87 -1.82
C PRO A 216 -3.32 9.11 -1.28
N ILE A 217 -2.66 10.24 -1.41
CA ILE A 217 -3.20 11.56 -1.12
C ILE A 217 -3.36 12.31 -2.45
N PHE A 218 -4.60 12.75 -2.71
CA PHE A 218 -4.96 13.50 -3.89
C PHE A 218 -5.18 14.96 -3.53
N ASP A 219 -4.80 15.86 -4.42
CA ASP A 219 -5.20 17.26 -4.33
C ASP A 219 -6.62 17.49 -4.88
N GLU A 220 -7.08 18.75 -4.84
CA GLU A 220 -8.40 19.14 -5.32
C GLU A 220 -8.58 18.97 -6.85
N ALA A 221 -7.49 18.90 -7.61
CA ALA A 221 -7.47 18.62 -9.04
C ALA A 221 -7.49 17.12 -9.34
N GLY A 222 -7.44 16.25 -8.31
CA GLY A 222 -7.39 14.80 -8.44
C GLY A 222 -6.00 14.27 -8.79
N GLN A 223 -4.95 15.10 -8.64
CA GLN A 223 -3.58 14.69 -8.84
C GLN A 223 -3.04 13.97 -7.59
N VAL A 224 -2.22 12.95 -7.79
CA VAL A 224 -1.52 12.27 -6.69
C VAL A 224 -0.36 13.14 -6.24
N VAL A 225 -0.40 13.63 -5.00
CA VAL A 225 0.61 14.54 -4.46
C VAL A 225 1.50 13.90 -3.40
N GLU A 226 1.01 12.81 -2.77
CA GLU A 226 1.77 12.05 -1.78
C GLU A 226 1.31 10.58 -1.77
N LEU A 227 2.20 9.67 -1.38
CA LEU A 227 1.86 8.27 -1.07
C LEU A 227 2.36 7.94 0.34
N TYR A 228 1.45 7.53 1.18
CA TYR A 228 1.78 6.96 2.48
C TYR A 228 1.81 5.44 2.42
N GLY A 229 2.76 4.82 3.11
CA GLY A 229 2.90 3.38 3.24
C GLY A 229 2.97 2.90 4.69
N ARG A 230 2.04 2.05 5.10
CA ARG A 230 2.09 1.33 6.39
C ARG A 230 2.61 -0.08 6.19
N LYS A 231 3.76 -0.40 6.77
CA LYS A 231 4.29 -1.77 6.74
C LYS A 231 3.31 -2.74 7.39
N ILE A 232 2.90 -3.75 6.62
CA ILE A 232 2.01 -4.81 7.10
C ILE A 232 2.69 -6.19 7.10
N THR A 233 3.88 -6.28 6.53
CA THR A 233 4.69 -7.50 6.52
C THR A 233 5.10 -7.86 7.96
N PRO A 234 4.85 -9.09 8.42
CA PRO A 234 5.28 -9.54 9.75
C PRO A 234 6.81 -9.70 9.81
N HIS A 235 7.36 -9.67 11.02
CA HIS A 235 8.79 -9.92 11.29
C HIS A 235 9.75 -8.96 10.57
N LEU A 236 9.48 -7.68 10.66
CA LEU A 236 10.39 -6.65 10.16
C LEU A 236 11.70 -6.66 10.97
N ARG A 237 12.80 -6.30 10.31
CA ARG A 237 14.08 -6.10 11.01
C ARG A 237 13.95 -4.96 12.02
N LYS A 238 14.63 -5.09 13.17
CA LYS A 238 14.70 -4.01 14.17
C LYS A 238 15.16 -2.71 13.49
N GLY A 239 14.47 -1.61 13.77
CA GLY A 239 14.75 -0.30 13.17
C GLY A 239 14.11 -0.06 11.79
N THR A 240 13.35 -1.02 11.24
CA THR A 240 12.59 -0.75 10.01
C THR A 240 11.44 0.21 10.30
N PRO A 241 11.35 1.37 9.63
CA PRO A 241 10.23 2.29 9.80
C PRO A 241 8.91 1.60 9.44
N LEU A 242 7.90 1.75 10.29
CA LEU A 242 6.56 1.22 10.03
C LEU A 242 5.75 2.14 9.11
N HIS A 243 6.04 3.43 9.15
CA HIS A 243 5.40 4.48 8.37
C HIS A 243 6.41 5.04 7.39
N LEU A 244 6.02 5.15 6.15
CA LEU A 244 6.85 5.68 5.06
C LEU A 244 6.01 6.64 4.23
N TYR A 245 6.66 7.67 3.71
CA TYR A 245 6.10 8.59 2.73
C TYR A 245 7.04 8.66 1.54
N LEU A 246 6.59 9.20 0.41
CA LEU A 246 7.50 9.50 -0.68
C LEU A 246 8.58 10.49 -0.17
N PRO A 247 9.80 10.45 -0.72
CA PRO A 247 10.85 11.38 -0.34
C PRO A 247 10.49 12.82 -0.65
N GLY A 248 10.79 13.72 0.28
CA GLY A 248 10.55 15.15 0.13
C GLY A 248 9.63 15.72 1.20
N PRO A 249 9.22 16.99 1.06
CA PRO A 249 8.25 17.61 1.95
C PRO A 249 6.86 17.00 1.73
N HIS A 250 6.13 16.76 2.81
CA HIS A 250 4.74 16.30 2.72
C HIS A 250 3.86 17.31 2.01
N ARG A 251 2.95 16.84 1.16
CA ARG A 251 2.05 17.65 0.35
C ARG A 251 0.63 17.13 0.40
N GLY A 252 -0.30 18.08 0.18
CA GLY A 252 -1.74 17.82 0.10
C GLY A 252 -2.40 17.62 1.45
N VAL A 253 -3.68 17.40 1.41
CA VAL A 253 -4.53 17.15 2.57
C VAL A 253 -5.39 15.95 2.28
N TRP A 254 -5.18 14.87 3.03
CA TRP A 254 -5.97 13.67 2.87
C TRP A 254 -7.45 13.93 3.17
N ASN A 255 -8.34 13.37 2.34
CA ASN A 255 -9.79 13.60 2.44
C ASN A 255 -10.17 15.10 2.44
N TRP A 256 -9.54 15.89 1.57
CA TRP A 256 -9.81 17.33 1.43
C TRP A 256 -11.30 17.65 1.16
N GLN A 257 -12.05 16.68 0.61
CA GLN A 257 -13.49 16.80 0.38
C GLN A 257 -14.24 17.13 1.68
N ALA A 258 -13.80 16.56 2.81
CA ALA A 258 -14.36 16.84 4.12
C ALA A 258 -14.34 18.33 4.48
N LEU A 259 -13.29 19.07 4.03
CA LEU A 259 -13.16 20.51 4.29
C LEU A 259 -14.20 21.34 3.53
N ARG A 260 -14.69 20.84 2.40
CA ARG A 260 -15.75 21.48 1.63
C ARG A 260 -17.12 21.24 2.23
N GLU A 261 -17.31 20.08 2.82
CA GLU A 261 -18.61 19.61 3.31
C GLU A 261 -18.89 19.99 4.75
N SER A 262 -17.83 20.26 5.54
CA SER A 262 -17.96 20.56 6.96
C SER A 262 -17.06 21.71 7.41
N LYS A 263 -17.59 22.54 8.31
CA LYS A 263 -16.84 23.59 9.03
C LYS A 263 -16.19 23.07 10.31
N GLU A 264 -16.53 21.86 10.73
CA GLU A 264 -15.91 21.16 11.84
C GLU A 264 -15.14 19.94 11.32
N ILE A 265 -13.88 19.86 11.63
CA ILE A 265 -12.96 18.82 11.13
C ILE A 265 -12.35 18.05 12.29
N ILE A 266 -12.38 16.73 12.21
CA ILE A 266 -11.60 15.84 13.07
C ILE A 266 -10.20 15.75 12.44
N LEU A 267 -9.18 16.16 13.18
CA LEU A 267 -7.78 16.08 12.73
C LEU A 267 -7.04 15.01 13.53
N CYS A 268 -6.74 13.90 12.87
CA CYS A 268 -5.95 12.80 13.44
C CYS A 268 -4.45 13.01 13.24
N GLU A 269 -3.64 12.38 14.07
CA GLU A 269 -2.20 12.37 13.91
C GLU A 269 -1.78 11.52 12.70
N SER A 270 -2.40 10.35 12.52
CA SER A 270 -2.08 9.40 11.49
C SER A 270 -3.23 9.17 10.51
N LEU A 271 -2.87 8.77 9.27
CA LEU A 271 -3.83 8.40 8.23
C LEU A 271 -4.67 7.17 8.60
N LEU A 272 -4.14 6.23 9.39
CA LEU A 272 -4.90 5.05 9.81
C LEU A 272 -5.97 5.42 10.86
N ASP A 273 -5.68 6.35 11.75
CA ASP A 273 -6.66 6.86 12.70
C ASP A 273 -7.78 7.62 11.98
N ALA A 274 -7.41 8.45 11.01
CA ALA A 274 -8.38 9.14 10.18
C ALA A 274 -9.26 8.17 9.38
N LEU A 275 -8.68 7.13 8.78
CA LEU A 275 -9.43 6.05 8.15
C LEU A 275 -10.36 5.33 9.13
N THR A 276 -9.95 5.17 10.39
CA THR A 276 -10.78 4.56 11.43
C THR A 276 -12.04 5.38 11.69
N PHE A 277 -11.89 6.69 11.89
CA PHE A 277 -13.04 7.60 12.02
C PHE A 277 -13.93 7.55 10.79
N TRP A 278 -13.33 7.58 9.61
CA TRP A 278 -14.07 7.56 8.34
C TRP A 278 -14.87 6.27 8.19
N CYS A 279 -14.27 5.10 8.44
CA CYS A 279 -14.97 3.79 8.42
C CYS A 279 -16.07 3.68 9.47
N ALA A 280 -15.93 4.37 10.60
CA ALA A 280 -16.96 4.44 11.64
C ALA A 280 -18.07 5.47 11.34
N GLY A 281 -18.06 6.09 10.15
CA GLY A 281 -19.12 7.02 9.71
C GLY A 281 -18.82 8.50 9.97
N HIS A 282 -17.71 8.85 10.62
CA HIS A 282 -17.29 10.23 10.85
C HIS A 282 -16.51 10.74 9.64
N ARG A 283 -17.23 11.26 8.62
CA ARG A 283 -16.68 11.61 7.31
C ARG A 283 -15.90 12.93 7.30
N ASN A 284 -16.18 13.83 8.24
CA ASN A 284 -15.52 15.12 8.41
C ASN A 284 -14.15 14.99 9.09
N VAL A 285 -13.32 14.11 8.57
CA VAL A 285 -12.01 13.78 9.15
C VAL A 285 -10.88 13.95 8.13
N THR A 286 -9.73 14.42 8.61
CA THR A 286 -8.47 14.42 7.90
C THR A 286 -7.32 14.01 8.83
N ALA A 287 -6.12 13.92 8.30
CA ALA A 287 -4.93 13.56 9.07
C ALA A 287 -3.79 14.53 8.83
N ALA A 288 -2.99 14.78 9.86
CA ALA A 288 -1.65 15.29 9.72
C ALA A 288 -0.69 14.16 9.26
N TYR A 289 0.57 14.50 9.07
CA TYR A 289 1.62 13.54 8.71
C TYR A 289 2.51 13.21 9.92
N GLY A 290 1.88 12.88 11.07
CA GLY A 290 2.49 12.72 12.38
C GLY A 290 2.40 13.99 13.24
N VAL A 291 3.02 13.96 14.42
CA VAL A 291 2.94 15.02 15.44
C VAL A 291 3.34 16.42 14.94
N GLU A 292 4.32 16.52 14.05
CA GLU A 292 4.78 17.79 13.44
C GLU A 292 4.30 17.93 11.99
N GLY A 293 3.35 17.09 11.56
CA GLY A 293 2.95 16.94 10.17
C GLY A 293 1.79 17.83 9.72
N PHE A 294 1.37 18.82 10.49
CA PHE A 294 0.41 19.82 10.05
C PHE A 294 1.12 20.85 9.15
N THR A 295 0.99 20.69 7.84
CA THR A 295 1.75 21.42 6.82
C THR A 295 1.09 22.74 6.40
N ASP A 296 1.80 23.52 5.58
CA ASP A 296 1.23 24.74 4.98
C ASP A 296 0.04 24.42 4.07
N ASP A 297 0.04 23.26 3.42
CA ASP A 297 -1.12 22.81 2.61
C ASP A 297 -2.37 22.64 3.48
N HIS A 298 -2.23 22.14 4.71
CA HIS A 298 -3.35 22.06 5.67
C HIS A 298 -3.83 23.46 6.08
N ARG A 299 -2.90 24.38 6.40
CA ARG A 299 -3.22 25.78 6.77
C ARG A 299 -3.99 26.46 5.68
N GLU A 300 -3.48 26.37 4.46
CA GLU A 300 -4.11 27.00 3.29
C GLU A 300 -5.47 26.38 2.98
N ALA A 301 -5.60 25.03 3.04
CA ALA A 301 -6.86 24.35 2.83
C ALA A 301 -7.91 24.72 3.89
N PHE A 302 -7.54 24.75 5.17
CA PHE A 302 -8.42 25.13 6.26
C PHE A 302 -8.92 26.57 6.10
N ARG A 303 -8.01 27.50 5.76
CA ARG A 303 -8.35 28.90 5.48
C ARG A 303 -9.28 29.01 4.26
N ARG A 304 -8.95 28.36 3.15
CA ARG A 304 -9.70 28.42 1.89
C ARG A 304 -11.13 27.89 2.04
N HIS A 305 -11.29 26.78 2.74
CA HIS A 305 -12.59 26.18 2.95
C HIS A 305 -13.35 26.74 4.16
N GLY A 306 -12.73 27.66 4.89
CA GLY A 306 -13.34 28.37 6.03
C GLY A 306 -13.68 27.37 7.14
N VAL A 307 -12.73 26.52 7.54
CA VAL A 307 -12.85 25.66 8.72
C VAL A 307 -12.97 26.52 9.96
N GLU A 308 -13.98 26.26 10.77
CA GLU A 308 -14.29 27.05 11.98
C GLU A 308 -13.88 26.32 13.26
N ARG A 309 -13.90 24.98 13.23
CA ARG A 309 -13.62 24.15 14.39
C ARG A 309 -12.77 22.93 14.02
N VAL A 310 -11.84 22.59 14.93
CA VAL A 310 -10.99 21.41 14.79
C VAL A 310 -11.02 20.59 16.07
N LEU A 311 -11.39 19.31 15.92
CA LEU A 311 -11.30 18.30 16.98
C LEU A 311 -9.96 17.58 16.82
N ILE A 312 -8.98 17.92 17.65
CA ILE A 312 -7.62 17.36 17.58
C ILE A 312 -7.62 15.98 18.24
N ALA A 313 -7.51 14.93 17.43
CA ALA A 313 -7.53 13.52 17.81
C ALA A 313 -6.14 12.89 17.65
N TYR A 314 -5.12 13.51 18.26
CA TYR A 314 -3.76 13.00 18.31
C TYR A 314 -3.60 11.94 19.40
N ASP A 315 -2.53 11.15 19.34
CA ASP A 315 -2.26 10.11 20.32
C ASP A 315 -2.11 10.68 21.73
N ARG A 316 -2.50 9.91 22.73
CA ARG A 316 -2.45 10.33 24.13
C ARG A 316 -1.13 9.92 24.79
N ASP A 317 -0.05 10.30 24.15
CA ASP A 317 1.31 10.25 24.70
C ASP A 317 1.88 11.67 24.89
N GLU A 318 3.08 11.76 25.42
CA GLU A 318 3.71 13.05 25.73
C GLU A 318 4.00 13.88 24.46
N ALA A 319 4.31 13.23 23.33
CA ALA A 319 4.58 13.90 22.06
C ALA A 319 3.27 14.45 21.43
N GLY A 320 2.22 13.62 21.38
CA GLY A 320 0.91 13.99 20.88
C GLY A 320 0.25 15.09 21.71
N GLU A 321 0.39 15.09 23.06
CA GLU A 321 -0.14 16.16 23.91
C GLU A 321 0.55 17.49 23.61
N ARG A 322 1.91 17.52 23.57
CA ARG A 322 2.67 18.75 23.22
C ARG A 322 2.31 19.27 21.82
N ALA A 323 2.18 18.37 20.86
CA ALA A 323 1.85 18.73 19.49
C ALA A 323 0.40 19.27 19.39
N ALA A 324 -0.55 18.67 20.11
CA ALA A 324 -1.93 19.14 20.15
C ALA A 324 -2.03 20.55 20.76
N ASP A 325 -1.32 20.81 21.86
CA ASP A 325 -1.28 22.14 22.50
C ASP A 325 -0.63 23.22 21.61
N LYS A 326 0.44 22.86 20.89
CA LYS A 326 1.10 23.76 19.92
C LYS A 326 0.15 24.09 18.78
N LEU A 327 -0.48 23.06 18.20
CA LEU A 327 -1.41 23.21 17.09
C LEU A 327 -2.68 24.00 17.50
N ALA A 328 -3.19 23.76 18.70
CA ALA A 328 -4.35 24.51 19.21
C ALA A 328 -4.08 26.02 19.32
N ARG A 329 -2.88 26.41 19.74
CA ARG A 329 -2.48 27.83 19.77
C ARG A 329 -2.41 28.39 18.37
N GLU A 330 -1.75 27.70 17.46
CA GLU A 330 -1.61 28.11 16.06
C GLU A 330 -2.97 28.29 15.36
N LEU A 331 -3.87 27.31 15.51
CA LEU A 331 -5.22 27.39 14.94
C LEU A 331 -6.05 28.47 15.61
N GLY A 332 -5.88 28.67 16.92
CA GLY A 332 -6.53 29.75 17.67
C GLY A 332 -6.12 31.15 17.19
N GLU A 333 -4.85 31.36 16.87
CA GLU A 333 -4.34 32.59 16.25
C GLU A 333 -4.95 32.83 14.86
N ALA A 334 -5.26 31.74 14.13
CA ALA A 334 -6.00 31.80 12.87
C ALA A 334 -7.53 31.96 13.02
N GLY A 335 -8.04 32.05 14.25
CA GLY A 335 -9.47 32.20 14.55
C GLY A 335 -10.26 30.89 14.52
N ILE A 336 -9.59 29.74 14.48
CA ILE A 336 -10.20 28.41 14.46
C ILE A 336 -10.36 27.89 15.89
N ALA A 337 -11.58 27.51 16.26
CA ALA A 337 -11.88 26.92 17.56
C ALA A 337 -11.34 25.50 17.67
N THR A 338 -10.67 25.16 18.77
CA THR A 338 -10.06 23.83 18.92
C THR A 338 -10.53 23.09 20.17
N ALA A 339 -10.67 21.77 20.04
CA ALA A 339 -10.92 20.89 21.18
C ALA A 339 -10.09 19.62 21.07
N ARG A 340 -9.70 19.06 22.21
CA ARG A 340 -8.91 17.83 22.33
C ARG A 340 -9.81 16.63 22.48
N VAL A 341 -9.71 15.67 21.58
CA VAL A 341 -10.32 14.35 21.71
C VAL A 341 -9.40 13.50 22.58
N LEU A 342 -9.93 12.96 23.68
CA LEU A 342 -9.15 12.21 24.65
C LEU A 342 -9.48 10.72 24.58
N PHE A 343 -8.54 9.93 24.09
CA PHE A 343 -8.57 8.48 24.21
C PHE A 343 -8.04 8.03 25.59
N PRO A 344 -8.30 6.79 26.04
CA PRO A 344 -7.61 6.21 27.17
C PRO A 344 -6.08 6.26 26.95
N LYS A 345 -5.30 6.45 28.04
CA LYS A 345 -3.83 6.51 27.95
C LYS A 345 -3.26 5.27 27.27
N GLY A 346 -2.35 5.48 26.31
CA GLY A 346 -1.68 4.42 25.58
C GLY A 346 -2.53 3.76 24.50
N MET A 347 -3.63 4.40 24.09
CA MET A 347 -4.45 3.96 22.93
C MET A 347 -4.53 5.06 21.90
N ASP A 348 -4.38 4.67 20.63
CA ASP A 348 -4.76 5.46 19.48
C ASP A 348 -6.26 5.29 19.13
N ALA A 349 -6.74 6.02 18.13
CA ALA A 349 -8.14 5.94 17.72
C ALA A 349 -8.51 4.55 17.18
N ASN A 350 -7.60 3.89 16.46
CA ASN A 350 -7.82 2.57 15.88
C ASN A 350 -7.90 1.49 16.97
N GLU A 351 -6.97 1.49 17.92
CA GLU A 351 -7.02 0.54 19.05
C GLU A 351 -8.28 0.73 19.89
N TYR A 352 -8.67 1.99 20.15
CA TYR A 352 -9.88 2.29 20.91
C TYR A 352 -11.14 1.79 20.19
N ALA A 353 -11.27 2.06 18.89
CA ALA A 353 -12.39 1.61 18.10
C ALA A 353 -12.52 0.07 18.04
N LEU A 354 -11.38 -0.64 18.03
CA LEU A 354 -11.36 -2.10 18.04
C LEU A 354 -11.72 -2.70 19.39
N LYS A 355 -11.34 -2.04 20.50
CA LYS A 355 -11.58 -2.53 21.86
C LYS A 355 -12.97 -2.19 22.38
N VAL A 356 -13.55 -1.09 21.93
CA VAL A 356 -14.83 -0.57 22.41
C VAL A 356 -15.84 -0.53 21.27
N ALA A 357 -16.46 -1.66 21.02
CA ALA A 357 -17.46 -1.81 19.96
C ALA A 357 -18.86 -1.34 20.43
N PRO A 358 -19.73 -0.87 19.51
CA PRO A 358 -19.42 -0.60 18.11
C PRO A 358 -18.66 0.72 17.92
N ALA A 359 -17.77 0.77 16.94
CA ALA A 359 -16.83 1.87 16.71
C ALA A 359 -17.50 3.23 16.48
N ASP A 360 -18.62 3.26 15.77
CA ASP A 360 -19.40 4.48 15.50
C ASP A 360 -19.87 5.15 16.81
N LYS A 361 -20.35 4.36 17.76
CA LYS A 361 -20.83 4.86 19.06
C LYS A 361 -19.69 5.26 19.99
N SER A 362 -18.65 4.44 20.06
CA SER A 362 -17.50 4.71 20.95
C SER A 362 -16.71 5.92 20.51
N LEU A 363 -16.41 6.07 19.22
CA LEU A 363 -15.76 7.25 18.66
C LEU A 363 -16.66 8.48 18.77
N GLY A 364 -17.96 8.35 18.49
CA GLY A 364 -18.92 9.43 18.71
C GLY A 364 -19.00 9.90 20.16
N LEU A 365 -18.79 9.01 21.14
CA LEU A 365 -18.74 9.38 22.55
C LEU A 365 -17.52 10.27 22.88
N VAL A 366 -16.33 9.87 22.47
CA VAL A 366 -15.09 10.66 22.75
C VAL A 366 -15.11 12.01 22.01
N LEU A 367 -15.71 12.07 20.81
CA LEU A 367 -15.90 13.34 20.12
C LEU A 367 -16.81 14.30 20.91
N ARG A 368 -17.92 13.81 21.44
CA ARG A 368 -18.81 14.61 22.28
C ARG A 368 -18.21 15.04 23.62
N GLN A 369 -17.20 14.31 24.10
CA GLN A 369 -16.50 14.60 25.36
C GLN A 369 -15.20 15.40 25.13
N ALA A 370 -14.94 15.86 23.89
CA ALA A 370 -13.75 16.62 23.57
C ALA A 370 -13.64 17.87 24.47
N VAL A 371 -12.42 18.13 24.95
CA VAL A 371 -12.10 19.19 25.89
C VAL A 371 -11.63 20.43 25.12
N TRP A 372 -12.23 21.58 25.42
CA TRP A 372 -11.84 22.85 24.84
C TRP A 372 -10.37 23.20 25.14
N LEU A 373 -9.62 23.61 24.11
CA LEU A 373 -8.21 24.01 24.20
C LEU A 373 -7.97 25.51 23.95
N GLY A 374 -8.99 26.30 23.59
CA GLY A 374 -8.80 27.71 23.24
C GLY A 374 -8.50 28.61 24.43
N SER A 375 -7.74 29.69 24.19
CA SER A 375 -7.59 30.82 25.11
C SER A 375 -8.77 31.76 24.89
N GLY A 376 -9.66 31.91 25.88
CA GLY A 376 -10.81 32.80 25.82
C GLY A 376 -12.11 32.17 26.29
N GLU A 377 -13.22 32.86 26.09
CA GLU A 377 -14.53 32.35 26.48
C GLU A 377 -14.89 31.12 25.63
N THR A 378 -15.22 30.03 26.32
CA THR A 378 -15.78 28.84 25.69
C THR A 378 -16.97 29.21 24.80
N PRO A 379 -17.03 28.77 23.52
CA PRO A 379 -18.15 29.08 22.65
C PRO A 379 -19.50 28.84 23.32
N ALA A 380 -20.47 29.72 23.12
CA ALA A 380 -21.77 29.73 23.83
C ALA A 380 -22.50 28.36 23.77
N ALA A 381 -22.28 27.58 22.72
CA ALA A 381 -22.80 26.23 22.55
C ALA A 381 -22.20 25.21 23.53
N VAL A 382 -20.95 25.39 23.97
CA VAL A 382 -20.28 24.53 24.96
C VAL A 382 -20.62 24.97 26.38
N ARG A 383 -20.83 26.27 26.60
CA ARG A 383 -21.19 26.83 27.93
C ARG A 383 -22.51 26.27 28.48
N LYS A 384 -23.53 26.05 27.62
CA LYS A 384 -24.86 25.61 28.05
C LYS A 384 -24.95 24.15 28.46
N SER A 385 -24.07 23.30 27.97
CA SER A 385 -24.16 21.84 28.15
C SER A 385 -22.94 21.22 28.85
N GLY A 386 -21.84 21.97 29.02
CA GLY A 386 -20.55 21.38 29.41
C GLY A 386 -20.04 20.34 28.39
N ARG A 387 -20.68 20.25 27.23
CA ARG A 387 -20.39 19.32 26.13
C ARG A 387 -20.53 20.07 24.83
N TRP A 388 -19.80 19.62 23.79
CA TRP A 388 -20.02 20.09 22.44
C TRP A 388 -21.49 19.85 22.03
N PRO A 389 -22.09 20.77 21.20
CA PRO A 389 -23.45 20.57 20.71
C PRO A 389 -23.60 19.21 20.05
N ASN A 390 -24.77 18.59 20.19
CA ASN A 390 -25.06 17.28 19.58
C ASN A 390 -24.56 17.24 18.14
N TRP A 391 -23.60 16.39 17.93
CA TRP A 391 -23.14 16.07 16.59
C TRP A 391 -24.19 15.14 15.95
N GLU A 392 -24.95 15.66 15.02
CA GLU A 392 -25.77 14.85 14.13
C GLU A 392 -24.90 14.53 12.90
N ALA A 393 -24.66 13.25 12.64
CA ALA A 393 -24.00 12.82 11.43
C ALA A 393 -24.72 13.42 10.21
N PRO A 394 -24.01 14.05 9.26
CA PRO A 394 -24.65 14.52 8.06
C PRO A 394 -25.35 13.34 7.36
N PRO A 395 -26.54 13.53 6.75
CA PRO A 395 -27.28 12.46 6.14
C PRO A 395 -26.43 11.83 5.03
N ILE A 396 -26.33 10.51 5.06
CA ILE A 396 -25.65 9.73 4.03
C ILE A 396 -26.38 10.00 2.70
N SER A 397 -25.80 10.79 1.83
CA SER A 397 -26.33 10.96 0.48
C SER A 397 -26.17 9.63 -0.24
N ARG A 398 -27.25 8.86 -0.37
CA ARG A 398 -27.33 7.73 -1.27
C ARG A 398 -27.33 8.30 -2.71
N ARG A 399 -26.21 8.20 -3.37
CA ARG A 399 -26.11 8.23 -4.84
C ARG A 399 -25.26 7.07 -5.33
#